data_058f36abf0d2f58aad58ad55255cb414
#
_entry.id   058f36abf0d2f58aad58ad55255cb414
#
_cell.length_a   1.000
_cell.length_b   1.000
_cell.length_c   1.000
_cell.angle_alpha   90.00
_cell.angle_beta   90.00
_cell.angle_gamma   90.00
#
_symmetry.space_group_name_H-M   'P 1'
#
loop_
_entity.id
_entity.type
_entity.pdbx_description
1 polymer ?
#
loop_
_entity_poly.entity_id
_entity_poly.type
_entity_poly.pdbx_seq_one_letter_code
_entity_poly.pdbx_strand_id
1 'polypeptide(L)'
;MNAQTEVLLQAGPAGDLEVALDRPRGEPRGCALIAHPHPLHGGTMSNKVVQTVARACVQQGWLAVRWNFRGVGRSSGVYDEGRGELDDLLAVVQAQAPSGPLCLAGFSFGAFVTTHAVARLAPERDVHRIVLVGTATSRFAAEPIAPDLHARTLVIHGEQDDTVPLASVIDWARPQALPVTVVPAGGHFFHGQLPLLKDLVCRFV
;
A
#
# COMPACT_ATOMS: atom_id res chain seq x y z
N MET A 1 11.25 4.72 -12.02
CA MET A 1 10.33 3.84 -12.75
C MET A 1 11.17 2.88 -13.59
N ASN A 2 10.70 1.66 -13.80
CA ASN A 2 11.36 0.71 -14.69
C ASN A 2 11.11 1.18 -16.15
N ALA A 3 12.00 0.88 -17.10
CA ALA A 3 11.81 1.22 -18.52
C ALA A 3 10.54 0.59 -19.15
N GLN A 4 9.91 -0.36 -18.46
CA GLN A 4 8.70 -1.07 -18.89
C GLN A 4 7.45 -0.65 -18.10
N THR A 5 7.53 0.36 -17.23
CA THR A 5 6.35 0.86 -16.50
C THR A 5 5.42 1.59 -17.47
N GLU A 6 4.21 1.10 -17.61
CA GLU A 6 3.14 1.77 -18.33
C GLU A 6 2.50 2.83 -17.44
N VAL A 7 2.36 4.07 -17.93
CA VAL A 7 1.69 5.14 -17.19
C VAL A 7 0.49 5.63 -17.98
N LEU A 8 -0.66 5.68 -17.33
CA LEU A 8 -1.92 6.10 -17.96
C LEU A 8 -2.71 7.05 -17.04
N LEU A 9 -3.72 7.69 -17.59
CA LEU A 9 -4.79 8.35 -16.85
C LEU A 9 -6.03 7.47 -16.92
N GLN A 10 -6.67 7.27 -15.79
CA GLN A 10 -7.98 6.61 -15.71
C GLN A 10 -8.99 7.50 -14.98
N ALA A 11 -10.26 7.35 -15.30
CA ALA A 11 -11.32 8.05 -14.60
C ALA A 11 -11.36 7.63 -13.12
N GLY A 12 -11.47 8.61 -12.23
CA GLY A 12 -11.60 8.46 -10.79
C GLY A 12 -12.71 9.32 -10.23
N PRO A 13 -12.98 9.25 -8.92
CA PRO A 13 -14.10 9.95 -8.28
C PRO A 13 -14.01 11.50 -8.33
N ALA A 14 -12.78 12.02 -8.34
CA ALA A 14 -12.53 13.47 -8.36
C ALA A 14 -11.99 13.96 -9.73
N GLY A 15 -12.14 13.19 -10.79
CA GLY A 15 -11.56 13.40 -12.11
C GLY A 15 -10.52 12.33 -12.43
N ASP A 16 -9.48 12.67 -13.22
CA ASP A 16 -8.47 11.68 -13.62
C ASP A 16 -7.56 11.26 -12.47
N LEU A 17 -7.16 9.99 -12.46
CA LEU A 17 -6.10 9.42 -11.62
C LEU A 17 -4.93 8.99 -12.49
N GLU A 18 -3.73 9.41 -12.12
CA GLU A 18 -2.48 8.98 -12.74
C GLU A 18 -2.05 7.63 -12.17
N VAL A 19 -2.02 6.61 -13.02
CA VAL A 19 -1.77 5.20 -12.65
C VAL A 19 -0.53 4.67 -13.35
N ALA A 20 0.28 3.89 -12.64
CA ALA A 20 1.46 3.21 -13.16
C ALA A 20 1.33 1.70 -12.99
N LEU A 21 1.51 0.97 -14.07
CA LEU A 21 1.41 -0.48 -14.15
C LEU A 21 2.79 -1.09 -14.39
N ASP A 22 3.20 -2.02 -13.53
CA ASP A 22 4.40 -2.84 -13.69
C ASP A 22 3.99 -4.30 -13.83
N ARG A 23 4.21 -4.88 -15.02
CA ARG A 23 3.79 -6.25 -15.33
C ARG A 23 4.85 -7.28 -14.94
N PRO A 24 4.46 -8.46 -14.41
CA PRO A 24 5.37 -9.58 -14.23
C PRO A 24 5.72 -10.23 -15.57
N ARG A 25 6.67 -11.15 -15.55
CA ARG A 25 6.91 -12.05 -16.69
C ARG A 25 5.79 -13.10 -16.73
N GLY A 26 5.10 -13.20 -17.85
CA GLY A 26 3.98 -14.13 -18.03
C GLY A 26 2.65 -13.59 -17.46
N GLU A 27 1.66 -14.47 -17.36
CA GLU A 27 0.33 -14.13 -16.87
C GLU A 27 0.36 -13.77 -15.37
N PRO A 28 -0.23 -12.63 -14.97
CA PRO A 28 -0.31 -12.24 -13.58
C PRO A 28 -1.16 -13.22 -12.75
N ARG A 29 -0.66 -13.59 -11.56
CA ARG A 29 -1.42 -14.41 -10.60
C ARG A 29 -2.54 -13.64 -9.89
N GLY A 30 -2.55 -12.32 -10.03
CA GLY A 30 -3.50 -11.38 -9.43
C GLY A 30 -2.96 -9.96 -9.53
N CYS A 31 -3.63 -9.03 -8.86
CA CYS A 31 -3.27 -7.62 -8.87
C CYS A 31 -2.83 -7.13 -7.49
N ALA A 32 -1.67 -6.49 -7.41
CA ALA A 32 -1.16 -5.83 -6.22
C ALA A 32 -1.32 -4.31 -6.36
N LEU A 33 -2.07 -3.70 -5.45
CA LEU A 33 -2.29 -2.25 -5.41
C LEU A 33 -1.45 -1.66 -4.28
N ILE A 34 -0.60 -0.68 -4.59
CA ILE A 34 0.35 -0.12 -3.64
C ILE A 34 0.13 1.38 -3.48
N ALA A 35 -0.43 1.77 -2.34
CA ALA A 35 -0.77 3.14 -1.98
C ALA A 35 0.45 3.90 -1.44
N HIS A 36 0.62 5.16 -1.89
CA HIS A 36 1.77 6.00 -1.54
C HIS A 36 1.60 6.76 -0.20
N PRO A 37 2.69 7.31 0.38
CA PRO A 37 2.61 8.06 1.63
C PRO A 37 1.90 9.41 1.44
N HIS A 38 1.85 10.22 2.51
CA HIS A 38 1.01 11.41 2.64
C HIS A 38 1.14 12.39 1.47
N PRO A 39 0.05 12.71 0.76
CA PRO A 39 0.04 13.61 -0.41
C PRO A 39 0.70 14.97 -0.14
N LEU A 40 0.33 15.63 0.96
CA LEU A 40 0.82 16.97 1.29
C LEU A 40 2.28 17.00 1.82
N HIS A 41 2.89 15.83 2.03
CA HIS A 41 4.29 15.72 2.46
C HIS A 41 5.19 15.12 1.37
N GLY A 42 4.88 15.39 0.11
CA GLY A 42 5.67 14.93 -1.04
C GLY A 42 5.48 13.45 -1.37
N GLY A 43 4.42 12.81 -0.83
CA GLY A 43 4.05 11.45 -1.19
C GLY A 43 3.63 11.35 -2.66
N THR A 44 4.18 10.38 -3.38
CA THR A 44 3.85 10.07 -4.76
C THR A 44 3.98 8.56 -5.02
N MET A 45 3.37 8.06 -6.09
CA MET A 45 3.54 6.68 -6.57
C MET A 45 5.00 6.31 -6.91
N SER A 46 5.89 7.30 -7.03
CA SER A 46 7.32 7.14 -7.30
C SER A 46 8.18 7.08 -6.02
N ASN A 47 7.57 7.10 -4.82
CA ASN A 47 8.29 6.94 -3.56
C ASN A 47 9.10 5.63 -3.56
N LYS A 48 10.32 5.65 -3.01
CA LYS A 48 11.25 4.49 -3.04
C LYS A 48 10.70 3.26 -2.32
N VAL A 49 10.00 3.43 -1.19
CA VAL A 49 9.36 2.33 -0.46
C VAL A 49 8.26 1.72 -1.31
N VAL A 50 7.37 2.54 -1.87
CA VAL A 50 6.28 2.12 -2.77
C VAL A 50 6.81 1.34 -3.97
N GLN A 51 7.85 1.87 -4.65
CA GLN A 51 8.50 1.15 -5.75
C GLN A 51 9.15 -0.16 -5.32
N THR A 52 9.68 -0.22 -4.09
CA THR A 52 10.31 -1.45 -3.55
C THR A 52 9.27 -2.53 -3.33
N VAL A 53 8.12 -2.20 -2.73
CA VAL A 53 6.99 -3.12 -2.56
C VAL A 53 6.45 -3.57 -3.92
N ALA A 54 6.27 -2.64 -4.88
CA ALA A 54 5.82 -2.98 -6.23
C ALA A 54 6.76 -3.96 -6.94
N ARG A 55 8.09 -3.73 -6.85
CA ARG A 55 9.09 -4.67 -7.44
C ARG A 55 9.04 -6.05 -6.80
N ALA A 56 8.82 -6.13 -5.48
CA ALA A 56 8.64 -7.41 -4.78
C ALA A 56 7.42 -8.15 -5.33
N CYS A 57 6.28 -7.48 -5.45
CA CYS A 57 5.06 -8.04 -6.01
C CYS A 57 5.25 -8.54 -7.46
N VAL A 58 5.87 -7.72 -8.33
CA VAL A 58 6.18 -8.10 -9.72
C VAL A 58 7.08 -9.34 -9.78
N GLN A 59 8.11 -9.41 -8.91
CA GLN A 59 9.02 -10.55 -8.84
C GLN A 59 8.29 -11.84 -8.45
N GLN A 60 7.21 -11.73 -7.68
CA GLN A 60 6.36 -12.85 -7.23
C GLN A 60 5.14 -13.10 -8.16
N GLY A 61 5.14 -12.51 -9.35
CA GLY A 61 4.14 -12.78 -10.38
C GLY A 61 2.85 -11.95 -10.27
N TRP A 62 2.83 -10.86 -9.50
CA TRP A 62 1.68 -9.97 -9.44
C TRP A 62 1.79 -8.84 -10.47
N LEU A 63 0.66 -8.43 -11.07
CA LEU A 63 0.55 -7.12 -11.71
C LEU A 63 0.62 -6.06 -10.58
N ALA A 64 1.66 -5.23 -10.55
CA ALA A 64 1.74 -4.16 -9.56
C ALA A 64 1.16 -2.86 -10.13
N VAL A 65 0.19 -2.31 -9.41
CA VAL A 65 -0.50 -1.05 -9.72
C VAL A 65 -0.17 -0.03 -8.63
N ARG A 66 0.38 1.09 -9.04
CA ARG A 66 0.62 2.26 -8.20
C ARG A 66 -0.11 3.43 -8.82
N TRP A 67 -0.59 4.35 -8.04
CA TRP A 67 -1.25 5.56 -8.54
C TRP A 67 -0.88 6.77 -7.68
N ASN A 68 -1.07 7.94 -8.21
CA ASN A 68 -1.07 9.16 -7.43
C ASN A 68 -2.47 9.40 -6.88
N PHE A 69 -2.59 9.58 -5.56
CA PHE A 69 -3.83 10.03 -4.94
C PHE A 69 -4.25 11.40 -5.48
N ARG A 70 -5.51 11.74 -5.29
CA ARG A 70 -6.07 13.05 -5.67
C ARG A 70 -5.16 14.22 -5.27
N GLY A 71 -5.04 15.19 -6.16
CA GLY A 71 -4.19 16.38 -5.98
C GLY A 71 -2.68 16.13 -6.11
N VAL A 72 -2.23 14.92 -6.50
CA VAL A 72 -0.82 14.58 -6.66
C VAL A 72 -0.49 14.29 -8.13
N GLY A 73 0.62 14.84 -8.63
CA GLY A 73 1.06 14.61 -10.01
C GLY A 73 0.01 15.08 -11.02
N ARG A 74 -0.46 14.15 -11.84
CA ARG A 74 -1.51 14.40 -12.85
C ARG A 74 -2.91 13.97 -12.36
N SER A 75 -3.04 13.52 -11.11
CA SER A 75 -4.34 13.19 -10.52
C SER A 75 -5.12 14.44 -10.15
N SER A 76 -6.38 14.47 -10.53
CA SER A 76 -7.33 15.55 -10.24
C SER A 76 -7.73 15.56 -8.76
N GLY A 77 -8.45 16.63 -8.36
CA GLY A 77 -9.01 16.76 -7.01
C GLY A 77 -8.04 17.38 -6.01
N VAL A 78 -8.40 17.25 -4.74
CA VAL A 78 -7.63 17.78 -3.60
C VAL A 78 -7.62 16.74 -2.48
N TYR A 79 -6.60 16.78 -1.63
CA TYR A 79 -6.47 15.94 -0.44
C TYR A 79 -7.73 16.00 0.45
N ASP A 80 -8.22 14.85 0.91
CA ASP A 80 -9.46 14.70 1.69
C ASP A 80 -9.30 13.77 2.91
N GLU A 81 -8.18 13.88 3.62
CA GLU A 81 -7.94 13.24 4.92
C GLU A 81 -8.13 11.71 4.94
N GLY A 82 -7.99 11.06 3.79
CA GLY A 82 -8.12 9.61 3.63
C GLY A 82 -9.48 9.16 3.12
N ARG A 83 -10.53 9.98 3.22
CA ARG A 83 -11.87 9.63 2.72
C ARG A 83 -11.87 9.52 1.20
N GLY A 84 -11.53 10.58 0.54
CA GLY A 84 -11.46 10.61 -0.91
C GLY A 84 -10.31 9.75 -1.46
N GLU A 85 -9.19 9.63 -0.75
CA GLU A 85 -8.10 8.74 -1.13
C GLU A 85 -8.51 7.26 -1.08
N LEU A 86 -9.43 6.89 -0.17
CA LEU A 86 -10.06 5.58 -0.15
C LEU A 86 -10.92 5.37 -1.42
N ASP A 87 -11.74 6.36 -1.78
CA ASP A 87 -12.54 6.28 -3.01
C ASP A 87 -11.66 6.16 -4.26
N ASP A 88 -10.52 6.86 -4.29
CA ASP A 88 -9.53 6.73 -5.38
C ASP A 88 -8.97 5.31 -5.45
N LEU A 89 -8.58 4.71 -4.30
CA LEU A 89 -8.10 3.33 -4.22
C LEU A 89 -9.16 2.36 -4.75
N LEU A 90 -10.42 2.49 -4.30
CA LEU A 90 -11.52 1.62 -4.73
C LEU A 90 -11.79 1.75 -6.24
N ALA A 91 -11.70 2.96 -6.80
CA ALA A 91 -11.82 3.19 -8.24
C ALA A 91 -10.67 2.53 -9.03
N VAL A 92 -9.44 2.57 -8.49
CA VAL A 92 -8.30 1.86 -9.10
C VAL A 92 -8.49 0.34 -9.04
N VAL A 93 -8.98 -0.21 -7.92
CA VAL A 93 -9.34 -1.64 -7.82
C VAL A 93 -10.36 -2.01 -8.88
N GLN A 94 -11.44 -1.25 -8.98
CA GLN A 94 -12.52 -1.53 -9.93
C GLN A 94 -12.05 -1.53 -11.40
N ALA A 95 -11.15 -0.62 -11.75
CA ALA A 95 -10.65 -0.49 -13.11
C ALA A 95 -9.55 -1.49 -13.48
N GLN A 96 -8.59 -1.72 -12.56
CA GLN A 96 -7.38 -2.49 -12.83
C GLN A 96 -7.45 -3.95 -12.36
N ALA A 97 -8.36 -4.25 -11.44
CA ALA A 97 -8.56 -5.58 -10.87
C ALA A 97 -10.05 -5.88 -10.62
N PRO A 98 -10.91 -5.88 -11.66
CA PRO A 98 -12.35 -6.10 -11.48
C PRO A 98 -12.67 -7.49 -10.93
N SER A 99 -11.77 -8.44 -11.06
CA SER A 99 -11.90 -9.81 -10.55
C SER A 99 -10.54 -10.38 -10.16
N GLY A 100 -10.53 -11.56 -9.53
CA GLY A 100 -9.33 -12.29 -9.15
C GLY A 100 -8.72 -11.84 -7.82
N PRO A 101 -7.60 -12.48 -7.43
CA PRO A 101 -6.92 -12.23 -6.17
C PRO A 101 -6.33 -10.81 -6.08
N LEU A 102 -6.49 -10.18 -4.90
CA LEU A 102 -5.93 -8.87 -4.58
C LEU A 102 -4.79 -8.98 -3.56
N CYS A 103 -3.70 -8.26 -3.81
CA CYS A 103 -2.72 -7.89 -2.80
C CYS A 103 -2.89 -6.38 -2.53
N LEU A 104 -3.35 -6.02 -1.34
CA LEU A 104 -3.52 -4.63 -0.94
C LEU A 104 -2.30 -4.19 -0.12
N ALA A 105 -1.60 -3.18 -0.58
CA ALA A 105 -0.38 -2.72 0.07
C ALA A 105 -0.37 -1.19 0.21
N GLY A 106 0.33 -0.70 1.23
CA GLY A 106 0.50 0.73 1.41
C GLY A 106 1.70 1.08 2.26
N PHE A 107 2.16 2.33 2.11
CA PHE A 107 3.21 2.91 2.92
C PHE A 107 2.70 4.15 3.66
N SER A 108 2.94 4.21 4.98
CA SER A 108 2.62 5.36 5.83
C SER A 108 1.13 5.72 5.78
N PHE A 109 0.76 6.91 5.30
CA PHE A 109 -0.62 7.31 5.03
C PHE A 109 -1.33 6.32 4.07
N GLY A 110 -0.64 5.86 3.02
CA GLY A 110 -1.19 4.85 2.12
C GLY A 110 -1.50 3.52 2.83
N ALA A 111 -0.71 3.14 3.84
CA ALA A 111 -1.02 1.95 4.65
C ALA A 111 -2.27 2.16 5.51
N PHE A 112 -2.46 3.36 6.08
CA PHE A 112 -3.71 3.73 6.76
C PHE A 112 -4.91 3.63 5.80
N VAL A 113 -4.87 4.25 4.61
CA VAL A 113 -5.95 4.14 3.61
C VAL A 113 -6.18 2.67 3.21
N THR A 114 -5.10 1.88 3.10
CA THR A 114 -5.20 0.45 2.79
C THR A 114 -5.98 -0.33 3.85
N THR A 115 -5.88 -0.01 5.15
CA THR A 115 -6.67 -0.71 6.18
C THR A 115 -8.17 -0.50 5.97
N HIS A 116 -8.59 0.71 5.61
CA HIS A 116 -9.99 1.01 5.27
C HIS A 116 -10.44 0.29 3.98
N ALA A 117 -9.57 0.23 2.97
CA ALA A 117 -9.85 -0.51 1.74
C ALA A 117 -10.02 -2.01 1.99
N VAL A 118 -9.19 -2.59 2.88
CA VAL A 118 -9.33 -4.00 3.30
C VAL A 118 -10.71 -4.23 3.92
N ALA A 119 -11.13 -3.39 4.88
CA ALA A 119 -12.43 -3.52 5.54
C ALA A 119 -13.61 -3.45 4.54
N ARG A 120 -13.48 -2.63 3.48
CA ARG A 120 -14.51 -2.47 2.44
C ARG A 120 -14.53 -3.60 1.42
N LEU A 121 -13.37 -4.15 1.06
CA LEU A 121 -13.23 -5.13 -0.03
C LEU A 121 -13.31 -6.58 0.44
N ALA A 122 -12.81 -6.92 1.63
CA ALA A 122 -12.71 -8.30 2.09
C ALA A 122 -14.05 -9.06 2.14
N PRO A 123 -15.21 -8.44 2.41
CA PRO A 123 -16.50 -9.15 2.39
C PRO A 123 -16.92 -9.67 1.00
N GLU A 124 -16.44 -9.05 -0.07
CA GLU A 124 -16.91 -9.31 -1.45
C GLU A 124 -15.78 -9.73 -2.41
N ARG A 125 -14.52 -9.59 -2.00
CA ARG A 125 -13.35 -9.81 -2.86
C ARG A 125 -12.32 -10.73 -2.20
N ASP A 126 -11.60 -11.50 -2.99
CA ASP A 126 -10.45 -12.27 -2.50
C ASP A 126 -9.27 -11.34 -2.18
N VAL A 127 -9.24 -10.80 -0.96
CA VAL A 127 -8.07 -10.11 -0.42
C VAL A 127 -7.06 -11.17 0.01
N HIS A 128 -6.21 -11.55 -0.93
CA HIS A 128 -5.27 -12.66 -0.79
C HIS A 128 -4.06 -12.32 0.07
N ARG A 129 -3.55 -11.08 -0.02
CA ARG A 129 -2.42 -10.57 0.78
C ARG A 129 -2.63 -9.11 1.16
N ILE A 130 -2.12 -8.75 2.33
CA ILE A 130 -2.13 -7.38 2.86
C ILE A 130 -0.71 -7.04 3.33
N VAL A 131 -0.15 -5.94 2.84
CA VAL A 131 1.21 -5.47 3.22
C VAL A 131 1.14 -4.02 3.70
N LEU A 132 1.35 -3.82 4.99
CA LEU A 132 1.29 -2.53 5.65
C LEU A 132 2.68 -2.11 6.12
N VAL A 133 3.23 -1.04 5.54
CA VAL A 133 4.58 -0.56 5.84
C VAL A 133 4.51 0.80 6.52
N GLY A 134 5.06 0.94 7.73
CA GLY A 134 5.11 2.19 8.47
C GLY A 134 3.74 2.85 8.66
N THR A 135 2.71 2.08 8.99
CA THR A 135 1.30 2.51 9.04
C THR A 135 1.10 3.72 9.93
N ALA A 136 0.50 4.80 9.41
CA ALA A 136 0.41 6.11 10.07
C ALA A 136 -0.64 6.17 11.21
N THR A 137 -0.57 5.22 12.16
CA THR A 137 -1.50 5.06 13.29
C THR A 137 -1.42 6.16 14.34
N SER A 138 -0.32 6.93 14.39
CA SER A 138 -0.18 8.04 15.34
C SER A 138 -0.99 9.29 14.96
N ARG A 139 -1.43 9.37 13.71
CA ARG A 139 -2.14 10.56 13.17
C ARG A 139 -3.52 10.24 12.61
N PHE A 140 -3.75 8.99 12.25
CA PHE A 140 -4.98 8.54 11.58
C PHE A 140 -5.53 7.30 12.27
N ALA A 141 -6.85 7.19 12.34
CA ALA A 141 -7.54 6.03 12.87
C ALA A 141 -7.54 4.88 11.84
N ALA A 142 -6.48 4.06 11.86
CA ALA A 142 -6.42 2.89 11.01
C ALA A 142 -7.46 1.84 11.43
N GLU A 143 -8.16 1.25 10.45
CA GLU A 143 -9.12 0.17 10.71
C GLU A 143 -8.40 -1.09 11.24
N PRO A 144 -9.00 -1.82 12.17
CA PRO A 144 -8.48 -3.12 12.57
C PRO A 144 -8.57 -4.12 11.40
N ILE A 145 -7.63 -5.06 11.36
CA ILE A 145 -7.67 -6.16 10.39
C ILE A 145 -8.49 -7.31 10.98
N ALA A 146 -9.46 -7.80 10.23
CA ALA A 146 -10.30 -8.91 10.67
C ALA A 146 -9.44 -10.17 10.99
N PRO A 147 -9.76 -10.94 12.06
CA PRO A 147 -8.92 -12.05 12.52
C PRO A 147 -8.63 -13.13 11.48
N ASP A 148 -9.56 -13.40 10.58
CA ASP A 148 -9.41 -14.35 9.47
C ASP A 148 -8.42 -13.88 8.39
N LEU A 149 -8.07 -12.59 8.38
CA LEU A 149 -7.08 -12.00 7.49
C LEU A 149 -5.68 -11.87 8.13
N HIS A 150 -5.51 -12.14 9.42
CA HIS A 150 -4.21 -11.99 10.11
C HIS A 150 -3.10 -12.81 9.44
N ALA A 151 -3.37 -14.08 9.09
CA ALA A 151 -2.41 -14.94 8.39
C ALA A 151 -2.06 -14.45 6.97
N ARG A 152 -2.86 -13.54 6.41
CA ARG A 152 -2.68 -12.91 5.10
C ARG A 152 -2.13 -11.49 5.21
N THR A 153 -1.75 -11.03 6.43
CA THR A 153 -1.31 -9.65 6.70
C THR A 153 0.13 -9.64 7.17
N LEU A 154 0.95 -8.81 6.52
CA LEU A 154 2.31 -8.48 6.91
C LEU A 154 2.37 -7.00 7.30
N VAL A 155 2.61 -6.73 8.57
CA VAL A 155 2.90 -5.38 9.08
C VAL A 155 4.41 -5.25 9.26
N ILE A 156 5.03 -4.25 8.60
CA ILE A 156 6.47 -3.97 8.71
C ILE A 156 6.65 -2.56 9.26
N HIS A 157 7.50 -2.43 10.29
CA HIS A 157 7.79 -1.13 10.89
C HIS A 157 9.28 -0.98 11.23
N GLY A 158 9.81 0.22 11.06
CA GLY A 158 11.17 0.54 11.48
C GLY A 158 11.26 0.78 12.98
N GLU A 159 12.26 0.19 13.65
CA GLU A 159 12.46 0.39 15.11
C GLU A 159 12.66 1.86 15.47
N GLN A 160 13.39 2.60 14.62
CA GLN A 160 13.76 4.01 14.82
C GLN A 160 12.96 4.94 13.89
N ASP A 161 11.70 4.61 13.62
CA ASP A 161 10.80 5.45 12.85
C ASP A 161 10.47 6.73 13.65
N ASP A 162 10.98 7.87 13.19
CA ASP A 162 10.82 9.20 13.79
C ASP A 162 9.56 9.94 13.28
N THR A 163 8.93 9.41 12.27
CA THR A 163 7.71 9.98 11.65
C THR A 163 6.44 9.35 12.22
N VAL A 164 6.46 8.02 12.35
CA VAL A 164 5.41 7.23 12.98
C VAL A 164 6.05 6.39 14.09
N PRO A 165 5.90 6.76 15.37
CA PRO A 165 6.51 6.02 16.47
C PRO A 165 6.08 4.56 16.49
N LEU A 166 7.03 3.62 16.64
CA LEU A 166 6.75 2.18 16.73
C LEU A 166 5.67 1.87 17.76
N ALA A 167 5.68 2.58 18.91
CA ALA A 167 4.68 2.41 19.95
C ALA A 167 3.24 2.56 19.44
N SER A 168 2.98 3.51 18.53
CA SER A 168 1.63 3.74 17.99
C SER A 168 1.14 2.57 17.14
N VAL A 169 2.04 1.92 16.38
CA VAL A 169 1.70 0.73 15.58
C VAL A 169 1.48 -0.48 16.48
N ILE A 170 2.30 -0.64 17.52
CA ILE A 170 2.11 -1.71 18.52
C ILE A 170 0.79 -1.52 19.28
N ASP A 171 0.43 -0.28 19.63
CA ASP A 171 -0.83 0.00 20.34
C ASP A 171 -2.06 -0.27 19.46
N TRP A 172 -1.97 -0.02 18.15
CA TRP A 172 -3.00 -0.39 17.19
C TRP A 172 -3.07 -1.92 16.97
N ALA A 173 -1.92 -2.60 16.91
CA ALA A 173 -1.86 -4.04 16.63
C ALA A 173 -2.22 -4.91 17.85
N ARG A 174 -1.88 -4.48 19.06
CA ARG A 174 -2.01 -5.26 20.30
C ARG A 174 -3.44 -5.72 20.60
N PRO A 175 -4.50 -4.87 20.55
CA PRO A 175 -5.87 -5.31 20.86
C PRO A 175 -6.41 -6.40 19.95
N GLN A 176 -5.88 -6.47 18.72
CA GLN A 176 -6.27 -7.46 17.72
C GLN A 176 -5.28 -8.63 17.61
N ALA A 177 -4.23 -8.68 18.44
CA ALA A 177 -3.18 -9.68 18.39
C ALA A 177 -2.50 -9.85 17.02
N LEU A 178 -2.40 -8.75 16.24
CA LEU A 178 -1.81 -8.74 14.91
C LEU A 178 -0.27 -8.65 15.02
N PRO A 179 0.49 -9.62 14.44
CA PRO A 179 1.96 -9.57 14.48
C PRO A 179 2.55 -8.37 13.74
N VAL A 180 3.59 -7.77 14.29
CA VAL A 180 4.36 -6.68 13.69
C VAL A 180 5.81 -7.13 13.48
N THR A 181 6.29 -7.07 12.25
CA THR A 181 7.70 -7.28 11.91
C THR A 181 8.46 -5.97 12.11
N VAL A 182 9.29 -5.92 13.14
CA VAL A 182 10.13 -4.76 13.44
C VAL A 182 11.50 -4.92 12.76
N VAL A 183 11.91 -3.90 11.99
CA VAL A 183 13.22 -3.85 11.35
C VAL A 183 14.18 -3.07 12.26
N PRO A 184 15.21 -3.75 12.83
CA PRO A 184 16.19 -3.09 13.72
C PRO A 184 16.88 -1.91 13.05
N ALA A 185 17.03 -0.81 13.78
CA ALA A 185 17.61 0.45 13.33
C ALA A 185 16.93 1.04 12.06
N GLY A 186 15.77 0.53 11.66
CA GLY A 186 15.00 1.03 10.51
C GLY A 186 14.32 2.35 10.84
N GLY A 187 14.53 3.37 10.00
CA GLY A 187 13.75 4.60 10.02
C GLY A 187 12.52 4.51 9.09
N HIS A 188 11.72 5.59 9.05
CA HIS A 188 10.45 5.63 8.30
C HIS A 188 10.61 5.22 6.82
N PHE A 189 11.65 5.69 6.14
CA PHE A 189 11.88 5.46 4.72
C PHE A 189 12.80 4.27 4.42
N PHE A 190 13.19 3.49 5.42
CA PHE A 190 14.07 2.31 5.29
C PHE A 190 15.35 2.63 4.50
N HIS A 191 15.97 3.80 4.75
CA HIS A 191 17.23 4.18 4.11
C HIS A 191 18.32 3.13 4.39
N GLY A 192 18.98 2.65 3.33
CA GLY A 192 19.97 1.56 3.42
C GLY A 192 19.37 0.16 3.59
N GLN A 193 18.06 0.03 3.89
CA GLN A 193 17.39 -1.24 4.19
C GLN A 193 16.29 -1.63 3.19
N LEU A 194 16.16 -0.90 2.06
CA LEU A 194 15.21 -1.24 1.00
C LEU A 194 15.38 -2.67 0.44
N PRO A 195 16.61 -3.23 0.32
CA PRO A 195 16.76 -4.64 -0.05
C PRO A 195 16.12 -5.59 0.96
N LEU A 196 16.31 -5.36 2.26
CA LEU A 196 15.67 -6.15 3.33
C LEU A 196 14.16 -6.05 3.27
N LEU A 197 13.62 -4.83 3.13
CA LEU A 197 12.18 -4.61 2.95
C LEU A 197 11.64 -5.41 1.76
N LYS A 198 12.34 -5.37 0.61
CA LYS A 198 11.95 -6.13 -0.58
C LYS A 198 11.91 -7.63 -0.29
N ASP A 199 12.93 -8.17 0.38
CA ASP A 199 13.02 -9.59 0.69
C ASP A 199 11.93 -10.06 1.65
N LEU A 200 11.57 -9.24 2.65
CA LEU A 200 10.45 -9.52 3.55
C LEU A 200 9.12 -9.61 2.77
N VAL A 201 8.87 -8.65 1.88
CA VAL A 201 7.67 -8.64 1.05
C VAL A 201 7.68 -9.81 0.06
N CYS A 202 8.79 -10.09 -0.63
CA CYS A 202 8.90 -11.21 -1.57
C CYS A 202 8.59 -12.59 -0.94
N ARG A 203 8.99 -12.80 0.32
CA ARG A 203 8.72 -14.07 1.02
C ARG A 203 7.26 -14.23 1.43
N PHE A 204 6.55 -13.13 1.51
CA PHE A 204 5.18 -13.10 2.02
C PHE A 204 4.11 -13.15 0.91
N VAL A 205 4.32 -12.47 -0.23
CA VAL A 205 3.32 -12.30 -1.31
C VAL A 205 3.35 -13.41 -2.38
#